data_e2d8792a09d11fb8727e9000d84b5170
#
_entry.id   e2d8792a09d11fb8727e9000d84b5170
#
_cell.length_a   1.000
_cell.length_b   1.000
_cell.length_c   1.000
_cell.angle_alpha   90.00
_cell.angle_beta   90.00
_cell.angle_gamma   90.00
#
_symmetry.space_group_name_H-M   'P 1'
#
loop_
_entity.id
_entity.type
_entity.pdbx_description
1 polymer ?
#
loop_
_entity_poly.entity_id
_entity_poly.type
_entity_poly.pdbx_seq_one_letter_code
_entity_poly.pdbx_strand_id
1 'polypeptide(L)'
;KYRLVGSEMCIRDRLDIMQEGYGFLRSSDYNYLSSPDDIYVSQSQVRLFGLKTGDTVLGQVRPPKEGEKYFPLIKVKKINGLGPEVVRDRVSFEHLTPLFPDEKFNIADKESSISTRIMDLFSPIGKGQRGMIVSQPKTGKTMLLKDVANAIAANHPEVYQIILLIDERPEEVTDMQRNVKGEVVASTFDEPADRHVRVANIVLSKAKRLVECGLSLIHISEPTRRYF
;
A
#
# COMPACT_ATOMS: atom_id res chain seq x y z
N LYS A 1 5.84 -2.42 12.76
CA LYS A 1 6.68 -2.37 13.99
C LYS A 1 5.77 -2.46 15.20
N TYR A 2 5.92 -3.51 15.95
CA TYR A 2 5.22 -3.73 17.21
C TYR A 2 5.78 -2.76 18.26
N ARG A 3 4.93 -1.96 18.87
CA ARG A 3 5.30 -1.13 20.01
C ARG A 3 4.56 -1.67 21.24
N LEU A 4 5.30 -2.33 22.11
CA LEU A 4 4.81 -2.72 23.43
C LEU A 4 4.54 -1.48 24.27
N VAL A 5 3.28 -1.24 24.62
CA VAL A 5 2.86 -0.26 25.62
C VAL A 5 2.04 -1.01 26.66
N GLY A 6 2.69 -1.49 27.71
CA GLY A 6 2.06 -2.35 28.72
C GLY A 6 1.73 -3.75 28.19
N SER A 7 0.64 -4.34 28.68
CA SER A 7 0.14 -5.66 28.23
C SER A 7 -0.60 -5.63 26.88
N GLU A 8 -0.70 -4.49 26.22
CA GLU A 8 -1.44 -4.28 24.98
C GLU A 8 -0.49 -3.86 23.86
N MET A 9 -0.54 -4.56 22.73
CA MET A 9 0.24 -4.29 21.54
C MET A 9 -0.58 -3.48 20.54
N CYS A 10 -0.03 -2.36 20.04
CA CYS A 10 -0.65 -1.56 18.98
C CYS A 10 -0.12 -2.01 17.63
N ILE A 11 -1.01 -2.36 16.70
CA ILE A 11 -0.70 -2.90 15.38
C ILE A 11 -1.37 -2.07 14.30
N ARG A 12 -0.68 -1.94 13.17
CA ARG A 12 -1.18 -1.28 11.97
C ARG A 12 -0.96 -2.18 10.76
N ASP A 13 -1.97 -2.98 10.44
CA ASP A 13 -1.91 -3.99 9.41
C ASP A 13 -3.14 -3.95 8.50
N ARG A 14 -3.06 -4.64 7.35
CA ARG A 14 -4.13 -4.71 6.35
C ARG A 14 -5.11 -5.85 6.67
N LEU A 15 -6.40 -5.54 6.59
CA LEU A 15 -7.48 -6.50 6.78
C LEU A 15 -7.74 -7.33 5.52
N ASP A 16 -7.83 -8.64 5.71
CA ASP A 16 -8.32 -9.61 4.73
C ASP A 16 -9.53 -10.34 5.32
N ILE A 17 -10.70 -10.23 4.68
CA ILE A 17 -11.96 -10.82 5.18
C ILE A 17 -12.19 -12.15 4.47
N MET A 18 -12.47 -13.20 5.27
CA MET A 18 -12.80 -14.53 4.80
C MET A 18 -14.27 -14.65 4.42
N GLN A 19 -14.64 -15.70 3.70
CA GLN A 19 -16.00 -15.95 3.24
C GLN A 19 -17.00 -16.06 4.40
N GLU A 20 -16.55 -16.55 5.55
CA GLU A 20 -17.35 -16.71 6.77
C GLU A 20 -17.58 -15.38 7.51
N GLY A 21 -17.02 -14.26 7.03
CA GLY A 21 -17.24 -12.92 7.53
C GLY A 21 -16.34 -12.46 8.67
N TYR A 22 -15.45 -13.30 9.20
CA TYR A 22 -14.34 -12.88 10.05
C TYR A 22 -13.13 -12.47 9.20
N GLY A 23 -12.11 -11.87 9.79
CA GLY A 23 -10.95 -11.42 9.05
C GLY A 23 -9.62 -11.63 9.78
N PHE A 24 -8.53 -11.41 9.02
CA PHE A 24 -7.18 -11.37 9.54
C PHE A 24 -6.50 -10.07 9.17
N LEU A 25 -5.77 -9.47 10.12
CA LEU A 25 -4.85 -8.38 9.83
C LEU A 25 -3.50 -8.99 9.47
N ARG A 26 -2.98 -8.60 8.31
CA ARG A 26 -1.75 -9.12 7.73
C ARG A 26 -0.72 -8.01 7.57
N SER A 27 0.53 -8.32 7.95
CA SER A 27 1.63 -7.37 7.94
C SER A 27 2.20 -7.14 6.54
N SER A 28 2.70 -5.93 6.32
CA SER A 28 3.50 -5.57 5.13
C SER A 28 4.83 -6.34 5.06
N ASP A 29 5.37 -6.77 6.19
CA ASP A 29 6.63 -7.50 6.26
C ASP A 29 6.56 -8.86 5.54
N TYR A 30 5.35 -9.41 5.42
CA TYR A 30 5.06 -10.65 4.68
C TYR A 30 4.34 -10.39 3.35
N ASN A 31 4.47 -9.18 2.79
CA ASN A 31 3.75 -8.75 1.57
C ASN A 31 2.23 -9.00 1.65
N TYR A 32 1.66 -8.87 2.86
CA TYR A 32 0.24 -9.11 3.16
C TYR A 32 -0.26 -10.53 2.89
N LEU A 33 0.64 -11.50 2.77
CA LEU A 33 0.31 -12.92 2.70
C LEU A 33 0.10 -13.50 4.10
N SER A 34 -0.51 -14.71 4.14
CA SER A 34 -0.76 -15.41 5.40
C SER A 34 0.53 -15.71 6.15
N SER A 35 0.56 -15.35 7.43
CA SER A 35 1.70 -15.57 8.32
C SER A 35 1.25 -16.10 9.69
N PRO A 36 2.17 -16.67 10.48
CA PRO A 36 1.88 -17.06 11.86
C PRO A 36 1.46 -15.90 12.77
N ASP A 37 1.86 -14.68 12.41
CA ASP A 37 1.62 -13.45 13.19
C ASP A 37 0.29 -12.77 12.82
N ASP A 38 -0.55 -13.42 12.01
CA ASP A 38 -1.84 -12.88 11.59
C ASP A 38 -2.75 -12.64 12.81
N ILE A 39 -3.45 -11.50 12.81
CA ILE A 39 -4.30 -11.08 13.91
C ILE A 39 -5.76 -11.33 13.54
N TYR A 40 -6.45 -12.03 14.40
CA TYR A 40 -7.86 -12.35 14.21
C TYR A 40 -8.77 -11.15 14.50
N VAL A 41 -9.68 -10.88 13.57
CA VAL A 41 -10.75 -9.88 13.69
C VAL A 41 -12.09 -10.59 13.63
N SER A 42 -12.91 -10.40 14.66
CA SER A 42 -14.21 -11.06 14.74
C SER A 42 -15.22 -10.50 13.74
N GLN A 43 -16.18 -11.33 13.33
CA GLN A 43 -17.26 -10.93 12.43
C GLN A 43 -18.08 -9.74 12.99
N SER A 44 -18.28 -9.71 14.30
CA SER A 44 -18.98 -8.60 14.96
C SER A 44 -18.23 -7.26 14.80
N GLN A 45 -16.90 -7.27 14.92
CA GLN A 45 -16.07 -6.08 14.68
C GLN A 45 -16.09 -5.64 13.21
N VAL A 46 -16.01 -6.60 12.28
CA VAL A 46 -16.11 -6.31 10.84
C VAL A 46 -17.43 -5.60 10.52
N ARG A 47 -18.54 -6.08 11.05
CA ARG A 47 -19.87 -5.48 10.83
C ARG A 47 -20.04 -4.15 11.54
N LEU A 48 -19.61 -4.05 12.80
CA LEU A 48 -19.75 -2.85 13.63
C LEU A 48 -19.06 -1.63 13.01
N PHE A 49 -17.86 -1.80 12.50
CA PHE A 49 -17.04 -0.73 11.93
C PHE A 49 -17.16 -0.61 10.40
N GLY A 50 -17.97 -1.43 9.74
CA GLY A 50 -18.09 -1.44 8.29
C GLY A 50 -16.78 -1.71 7.57
N LEU A 51 -15.95 -2.60 8.14
CA LEU A 51 -14.64 -2.92 7.59
C LEU A 51 -14.76 -3.67 6.25
N LYS A 52 -13.86 -3.35 5.34
CA LYS A 52 -13.75 -4.00 4.02
C LYS A 52 -12.35 -4.58 3.82
N THR A 53 -12.24 -5.59 2.98
CA THR A 53 -10.93 -6.13 2.57
C THR A 53 -10.07 -5.02 1.99
N GLY A 54 -8.84 -4.90 2.48
CA GLY A 54 -7.91 -3.85 2.09
C GLY A 54 -7.79 -2.70 3.09
N ASP A 55 -8.70 -2.57 4.07
CA ASP A 55 -8.58 -1.55 5.11
C ASP A 55 -7.33 -1.75 5.96
N THR A 56 -6.66 -0.65 6.26
CA THR A 56 -5.54 -0.64 7.21
C THR A 56 -6.07 -0.29 8.58
N VAL A 57 -6.00 -1.22 9.52
CA VAL A 57 -6.53 -1.07 10.87
C VAL A 57 -5.42 -0.83 11.88
N LEU A 58 -5.54 0.24 12.66
CA LEU A 58 -4.71 0.49 13.84
C LEU A 58 -5.53 0.14 15.06
N GLY A 59 -5.08 -0.84 15.84
CA GLY A 59 -5.82 -1.33 16.99
C GLY A 59 -4.95 -1.90 18.10
N GLN A 60 -5.60 -2.32 19.16
CA GLN A 60 -4.99 -3.01 20.29
C GLN A 60 -5.32 -4.50 20.23
N VAL A 61 -4.32 -5.32 20.45
CA VAL A 61 -4.42 -6.79 20.50
C VAL A 61 -4.01 -7.29 21.87
N ARG A 62 -4.47 -8.47 22.24
CA ARG A 62 -4.02 -9.19 23.43
C ARG A 62 -3.29 -10.49 23.05
N PRO A 63 -2.49 -11.01 23.93
CA PRO A 63 -1.94 -12.35 23.73
C PRO A 63 -3.07 -13.40 23.65
N PRO A 64 -2.88 -14.46 22.87
CA PRO A 64 -3.84 -15.56 22.78
C PRO A 64 -3.97 -16.28 24.13
N LYS A 65 -5.19 -16.71 24.47
CA LYS A 65 -5.45 -17.58 25.62
C LYS A 65 -5.16 -19.04 25.24
N GLU A 66 -5.12 -19.91 26.23
CA GLU A 66 -5.03 -21.35 26.02
C GLU A 66 -6.14 -21.83 25.06
N GLY A 67 -5.74 -22.47 23.95
CA GLY A 67 -6.64 -22.91 22.87
C GLY A 67 -6.85 -21.92 21.73
N GLU A 68 -6.44 -20.67 21.83
CA GLU A 68 -6.48 -19.69 20.73
C GLU A 68 -5.19 -19.75 19.91
N LYS A 69 -5.30 -19.86 18.59
CA LYS A 69 -4.15 -19.93 17.68
C LYS A 69 -3.61 -18.54 17.29
N TYR A 70 -4.47 -17.52 17.25
CA TYR A 70 -4.15 -16.19 16.74
C TYR A 70 -4.36 -15.11 17.80
N PHE A 71 -3.65 -14.00 17.65
CA PHE A 71 -3.83 -12.80 18.50
C PHE A 71 -5.17 -12.14 18.16
N PRO A 72 -6.12 -12.00 19.08
CA PRO A 72 -7.38 -11.32 18.79
C PRO A 72 -7.25 -9.81 18.90
N LEU A 73 -7.90 -9.09 17.98
CA LEU A 73 -8.07 -7.64 18.04
C LEU A 73 -9.09 -7.29 19.13
N ILE A 74 -8.71 -6.43 20.08
CA ILE A 74 -9.62 -5.99 21.17
C ILE A 74 -10.32 -4.70 20.78
N LYS A 75 -9.55 -3.69 20.33
CA LYS A 75 -10.05 -2.34 20.11
C LYS A 75 -9.49 -1.77 18.83
N VAL A 76 -10.39 -1.23 17.98
CA VAL A 76 -10.03 -0.46 16.80
C VAL A 76 -9.82 1.00 17.21
N LYS A 77 -8.67 1.59 16.91
CA LYS A 77 -8.34 3.00 17.17
C LYS A 77 -8.53 3.86 15.92
N LYS A 78 -8.00 3.40 14.79
CA LYS A 78 -8.08 4.10 13.50
C LYS A 78 -8.24 3.10 12.36
N ILE A 79 -8.92 3.53 11.30
CA ILE A 79 -9.07 2.79 10.06
C ILE A 79 -8.57 3.72 8.94
N ASN A 80 -7.59 3.27 8.16
CA ASN A 80 -6.96 4.08 7.10
C ASN A 80 -6.45 5.46 7.58
N GLY A 81 -6.06 5.56 8.85
CA GLY A 81 -5.59 6.82 9.45
C GLY A 81 -6.70 7.71 10.04
N LEU A 82 -7.96 7.42 9.75
CA LEU A 82 -9.14 8.16 10.21
C LEU A 82 -9.83 7.48 11.40
N GLY A 83 -10.72 8.18 12.06
CA GLY A 83 -11.59 7.61 13.09
C GLY A 83 -12.60 6.62 12.49
N PRO A 84 -13.00 5.58 13.24
CA PRO A 84 -13.94 4.57 12.75
C PRO A 84 -15.30 5.14 12.32
N GLU A 85 -15.74 6.23 12.94
CA GLU A 85 -17.01 6.91 12.66
C GLU A 85 -17.03 7.48 11.25
N VAL A 86 -15.93 8.15 10.84
CA VAL A 86 -15.80 8.76 9.50
C VAL A 86 -15.75 7.69 8.40
N VAL A 87 -15.07 6.57 8.68
CA VAL A 87 -14.88 5.51 7.69
C VAL A 87 -16.15 4.71 7.42
N ARG A 88 -17.06 4.65 8.39
CA ARG A 88 -18.32 3.91 8.27
C ARG A 88 -19.20 4.45 7.13
N ASP A 89 -19.25 5.78 6.97
CA ASP A 89 -20.13 6.46 6.02
C ASP A 89 -19.45 6.77 4.68
N ARG A 90 -18.28 6.16 4.42
CA ARG A 90 -17.50 6.38 3.19
C ARG A 90 -18.22 5.87 1.95
N VAL A 91 -18.09 6.61 0.85
CA VAL A 91 -18.54 6.18 -0.48
C VAL A 91 -17.58 5.12 -1.03
N SER A 92 -18.12 4.02 -1.53
CA SER A 92 -17.32 2.96 -2.17
C SER A 92 -16.64 3.46 -3.44
N PHE A 93 -15.41 2.97 -3.69
CA PHE A 93 -14.61 3.37 -4.85
C PHE A 93 -15.35 3.25 -6.19
N GLU A 94 -16.21 2.25 -6.32
CA GLU A 94 -17.00 1.97 -7.51
C GLU A 94 -18.04 3.06 -7.85
N HIS A 95 -18.40 3.87 -6.85
CA HIS A 95 -19.35 4.98 -6.99
C HIS A 95 -18.67 6.36 -7.09
N LEU A 96 -17.33 6.40 -7.04
CA LEU A 96 -16.59 7.63 -7.22
C LEU A 96 -16.56 8.03 -8.69
N THR A 97 -16.80 9.32 -8.96
CA THR A 97 -16.71 9.85 -10.32
C THR A 97 -15.25 10.17 -10.67
N PRO A 98 -14.68 9.58 -11.74
CA PRO A 98 -13.34 9.92 -12.19
C PRO A 98 -13.33 11.34 -12.79
N LEU A 99 -12.37 12.15 -12.34
CA LEU A 99 -12.13 13.48 -12.85
C LEU A 99 -10.79 13.53 -13.60
N PHE A 100 -10.67 14.43 -14.58
CA PHE A 100 -9.38 14.73 -15.18
C PHE A 100 -8.49 15.45 -14.16
N PRO A 101 -7.18 15.15 -14.11
CA PRO A 101 -6.26 15.84 -13.22
C PRO A 101 -6.09 17.29 -13.64
N ASP A 102 -6.41 18.19 -12.74
CA ASP A 102 -6.26 19.65 -12.86
C ASP A 102 -5.05 20.20 -12.09
N GLU A 103 -4.54 19.42 -11.12
CA GLU A 103 -3.33 19.72 -10.36
C GLU A 103 -2.19 18.79 -10.76
N LYS A 104 -0.97 19.33 -10.94
CA LYS A 104 0.23 18.54 -11.17
C LYS A 104 1.03 18.32 -9.88
N PHE A 105 1.80 17.22 -9.84
CA PHE A 105 2.84 17.03 -8.87
C PHE A 105 4.05 17.90 -9.19
N ASN A 106 4.59 18.58 -8.20
CA ASN A 106 5.87 19.26 -8.32
C ASN A 106 7.00 18.25 -8.05
N ILE A 107 7.73 17.86 -9.11
CA ILE A 107 8.86 16.93 -9.04
C ILE A 107 10.20 17.59 -9.40
N ALA A 108 10.16 18.91 -9.68
CA ALA A 108 11.33 19.67 -10.11
C ALA A 108 11.97 20.52 -9.02
N ASP A 109 11.40 20.55 -7.81
CA ASP A 109 11.87 21.41 -6.71
C ASP A 109 12.88 20.66 -5.82
N LYS A 110 12.49 20.22 -4.62
CA LYS A 110 13.37 19.53 -3.68
C LYS A 110 13.75 18.14 -4.18
N GLU A 111 15.00 17.71 -3.92
CA GLU A 111 15.54 16.41 -4.33
C GLU A 111 15.36 16.10 -5.83
N SER A 112 15.34 17.14 -6.67
CA SER A 112 15.18 16.98 -8.12
C SER A 112 16.49 16.54 -8.78
N SER A 113 16.41 15.56 -9.70
CA SER A 113 17.44 15.21 -10.65
C SER A 113 17.23 15.91 -12.00
N ILE A 114 18.21 15.85 -12.90
CA ILE A 114 18.03 16.35 -14.27
C ILE A 114 16.87 15.61 -14.94
N SER A 115 16.73 14.32 -14.69
CA SER A 115 15.66 13.48 -15.26
C SER A 115 14.28 13.92 -14.79
N THR A 116 14.08 14.19 -13.50
CA THR A 116 12.79 14.66 -12.96
C THR A 116 12.43 16.05 -13.46
N ARG A 117 13.41 16.93 -13.65
CA ARG A 117 13.21 18.28 -14.23
C ARG A 117 12.77 18.21 -15.69
N ILE A 118 13.40 17.34 -16.49
CA ILE A 118 12.99 17.11 -17.88
C ILE A 118 11.57 16.53 -17.91
N MET A 119 11.27 15.58 -17.04
CA MET A 119 9.93 14.98 -16.93
C MET A 119 8.88 16.02 -16.57
N ASP A 120 9.15 16.88 -15.59
CA ASP A 120 8.21 17.95 -15.18
C ASP A 120 7.92 18.95 -16.32
N LEU A 121 8.92 19.18 -17.18
CA LEU A 121 8.79 20.12 -18.29
C LEU A 121 8.04 19.54 -19.50
N PHE A 122 8.33 18.29 -19.87
CA PHE A 122 7.81 17.66 -21.09
C PHE A 122 6.65 16.70 -20.88
N SER A 123 6.58 16.09 -19.70
CA SER A 123 5.58 15.06 -19.35
C SER A 123 5.17 15.19 -17.89
N PRO A 124 4.55 16.32 -17.49
CA PRO A 124 4.15 16.53 -16.11
C PRO A 124 3.18 15.46 -15.64
N ILE A 125 3.29 15.07 -14.37
CA ILE A 125 2.42 14.07 -13.75
C ILE A 125 1.34 14.79 -12.94
N GLY A 126 0.08 14.61 -13.33
CA GLY A 126 -1.06 15.14 -12.59
C GLY A 126 -1.52 14.24 -11.45
N LYS A 127 -2.14 14.85 -10.43
CA LYS A 127 -2.77 14.09 -9.33
C LYS A 127 -3.95 13.30 -9.87
N GLY A 128 -3.89 11.96 -9.77
CA GLY A 128 -4.88 11.05 -10.35
C GLY A 128 -4.59 10.61 -11.79
N GLN A 129 -3.50 11.10 -12.39
CA GLN A 129 -3.09 10.71 -13.74
C GLN A 129 -2.52 9.28 -13.75
N ARG A 130 -2.78 8.57 -14.83
CA ARG A 130 -2.15 7.28 -15.15
C ARG A 130 -1.04 7.52 -16.16
N GLY A 131 0.20 7.22 -15.79
CA GLY A 131 1.38 7.33 -16.64
C GLY A 131 2.03 5.97 -16.91
N MET A 132 2.70 5.83 -18.06
CA MET A 132 3.47 4.66 -18.41
C MET A 132 4.87 5.08 -18.88
N ILE A 133 5.91 4.49 -18.28
CA ILE A 133 7.30 4.66 -18.70
C ILE A 133 7.72 3.41 -19.49
N VAL A 134 8.04 3.60 -20.77
CA VAL A 134 8.49 2.52 -21.66
C VAL A 134 9.93 2.75 -22.04
N SER A 135 10.76 1.74 -21.80
CA SER A 135 12.17 1.80 -22.14
C SER A 135 12.74 0.40 -22.39
N GLN A 136 13.87 0.34 -23.09
CA GLN A 136 14.61 -0.91 -23.23
C GLN A 136 15.16 -1.39 -21.88
N PRO A 137 15.46 -2.70 -21.73
CA PRO A 137 16.13 -3.20 -20.54
C PRO A 137 17.46 -2.47 -20.29
N LYS A 138 17.83 -2.26 -19.03
CA LYS A 138 19.09 -1.63 -18.59
C LYS A 138 19.28 -0.16 -18.99
N THR A 139 18.23 0.57 -19.30
CA THR A 139 18.29 2.02 -19.64
C THR A 139 18.07 2.94 -18.46
N GLY A 140 17.95 2.42 -17.24
CA GLY A 140 17.79 3.23 -16.03
C GLY A 140 16.35 3.53 -15.62
N LYS A 141 15.36 2.75 -16.12
CA LYS A 141 13.94 2.91 -15.77
C LYS A 141 13.71 2.90 -14.25
N THR A 142 14.24 1.93 -13.53
CA THR A 142 14.14 1.79 -12.07
C THR A 142 14.77 2.99 -11.34
N MET A 143 15.87 3.53 -11.85
CA MET A 143 16.47 4.76 -11.30
C MET A 143 15.56 5.95 -11.46
N LEU A 144 14.95 6.13 -12.64
CA LEU A 144 13.99 7.21 -12.88
C LEU A 144 12.78 7.09 -11.95
N LEU A 145 12.25 5.88 -11.73
CA LEU A 145 11.14 5.67 -10.80
C LEU A 145 11.53 6.01 -9.36
N LYS A 146 12.75 5.69 -8.91
CA LYS A 146 13.25 6.09 -7.59
C LYS A 146 13.35 7.61 -7.46
N ASP A 147 13.91 8.28 -8.47
CA ASP A 147 14.02 9.73 -8.49
C ASP A 147 12.65 10.40 -8.40
N VAL A 148 11.69 9.94 -9.18
CA VAL A 148 10.30 10.45 -9.15
C VAL A 148 9.65 10.22 -7.79
N ALA A 149 9.77 9.00 -7.23
CA ALA A 149 9.20 8.67 -5.93
C ALA A 149 9.79 9.54 -4.81
N ASN A 150 11.12 9.75 -4.82
CA ASN A 150 11.78 10.59 -3.81
C ASN A 150 11.44 12.06 -3.99
N ALA A 151 11.36 12.56 -5.21
CA ALA A 151 10.94 13.94 -5.48
C ALA A 151 9.50 14.20 -4.99
N ILE A 152 8.59 13.25 -5.21
CA ILE A 152 7.22 13.33 -4.69
C ILE A 152 7.21 13.27 -3.16
N ALA A 153 7.98 12.36 -2.53
CA ALA A 153 8.08 12.29 -1.08
C ALA A 153 8.62 13.57 -0.43
N ALA A 154 9.52 14.27 -1.12
CA ALA A 154 10.14 15.50 -0.63
C ALA A 154 9.23 16.73 -0.77
N ASN A 155 8.49 16.81 -1.88
CA ASN A 155 7.65 17.97 -2.22
C ASN A 155 6.19 17.82 -1.77
N HIS A 156 5.70 16.59 -1.64
CA HIS A 156 4.33 16.24 -1.29
C HIS A 156 4.27 15.24 -0.14
N PRO A 157 4.62 15.64 1.09
CA PRO A 157 4.63 14.75 2.26
C PRO A 157 3.24 14.24 2.65
N GLU A 158 2.17 14.89 2.15
CA GLU A 158 0.78 14.47 2.35
C GLU A 158 0.41 13.21 1.55
N VAL A 159 1.19 12.89 0.52
CA VAL A 159 0.90 11.80 -0.41
C VAL A 159 1.38 10.47 0.15
N TYR A 160 0.49 9.50 0.23
CA TYR A 160 0.84 8.12 0.57
C TYR A 160 1.34 7.39 -0.68
N GLN A 161 2.56 6.87 -0.62
CA GLN A 161 3.18 6.19 -1.76
C GLN A 161 3.18 4.68 -1.56
N ILE A 162 2.68 3.95 -2.56
CA ILE A 162 2.77 2.50 -2.64
C ILE A 162 3.57 2.13 -3.89
N ILE A 163 4.62 1.36 -3.69
CA ILE A 163 5.50 0.85 -4.75
C ILE A 163 5.29 -0.65 -4.85
N LEU A 164 4.77 -1.11 -5.97
CA LEU A 164 4.55 -2.52 -6.25
C LEU A 164 5.57 -3.01 -7.28
N LEU A 165 6.41 -3.93 -6.85
CA LEU A 165 7.42 -4.57 -7.68
C LEU A 165 6.99 -6.00 -8.01
N ILE A 166 6.83 -6.32 -9.29
CA ILE A 166 6.41 -7.64 -9.76
C ILE A 166 7.46 -8.18 -10.73
N ASP A 167 7.88 -9.42 -10.51
CA ASP A 167 8.89 -10.12 -11.31
C ASP A 167 10.27 -9.41 -11.27
N GLU A 168 10.55 -8.70 -10.18
CA GLU A 168 11.82 -8.00 -9.95
C GLU A 168 12.81 -8.86 -9.17
N ARG A 169 14.08 -8.49 -9.25
CA ARG A 169 15.16 -9.19 -8.54
C ARG A 169 15.16 -8.79 -7.05
N PRO A 170 15.49 -9.73 -6.12
CA PRO A 170 15.54 -9.44 -4.70
C PRO A 170 16.46 -8.26 -4.33
N GLU A 171 17.59 -8.10 -5.04
CA GLU A 171 18.51 -6.98 -4.82
C GLU A 171 17.89 -5.63 -5.21
N GLU A 172 17.07 -5.56 -6.28
CA GLU A 172 16.35 -4.35 -6.69
C GLU A 172 15.23 -4.00 -5.70
N VAL A 173 14.54 -5.01 -5.17
CA VAL A 173 13.54 -4.82 -4.10
C VAL A 173 14.20 -4.23 -2.86
N THR A 174 15.33 -4.80 -2.42
CA THR A 174 16.07 -4.31 -1.24
C THR A 174 16.58 -2.88 -1.45
N ASP A 175 17.08 -2.56 -2.65
CA ASP A 175 17.54 -1.23 -3.00
C ASP A 175 16.37 -0.22 -2.96
N MET A 176 15.22 -0.58 -3.50
CA MET A 176 14.02 0.25 -3.46
C MET A 176 13.54 0.49 -2.01
N GLN A 177 13.49 -0.54 -1.18
CA GLN A 177 13.10 -0.44 0.23
C GLN A 177 14.01 0.48 1.05
N ARG A 178 15.31 0.52 0.73
CA ARG A 178 16.29 1.36 1.44
C ARG A 178 16.29 2.82 0.99
N ASN A 179 16.05 3.05 -0.29
CA ASN A 179 16.28 4.35 -0.93
C ASN A 179 15.01 5.14 -1.22
N VAL A 180 13.82 4.56 -1.01
CA VAL A 180 12.55 5.25 -1.28
C VAL A 180 11.72 5.39 -0.01
N LYS A 181 11.16 6.58 0.19
CA LYS A 181 10.23 6.88 1.29
C LYS A 181 8.81 6.49 0.89
N GLY A 182 8.49 5.21 0.96
CA GLY A 182 7.16 4.70 0.60
C GLY A 182 6.96 3.28 1.12
N GLU A 183 5.78 2.76 0.96
CA GLU A 183 5.49 1.36 1.22
C GLU A 183 5.87 0.53 -0.01
N VAL A 184 6.84 -0.36 0.15
CA VAL A 184 7.29 -1.27 -0.91
C VAL A 184 6.70 -2.65 -0.69
N VAL A 185 5.95 -3.13 -1.66
CA VAL A 185 5.39 -4.48 -1.70
C VAL A 185 5.96 -5.19 -2.92
N ALA A 186 6.49 -6.37 -2.75
CA ALA A 186 7.18 -7.06 -3.83
C ALA A 186 6.73 -8.51 -3.99
N SER A 187 6.82 -8.99 -5.22
CA SER A 187 6.77 -10.40 -5.58
C SER A 187 7.90 -10.65 -6.56
N THR A 188 8.91 -11.41 -6.13
CA THR A 188 10.17 -11.62 -6.83
C THR A 188 10.03 -12.63 -7.97
N PHE A 189 10.99 -12.64 -8.90
CA PHE A 189 10.95 -13.45 -10.14
C PHE A 189 10.91 -14.96 -9.92
N ASP A 190 11.33 -15.43 -8.75
CA ASP A 190 11.32 -16.84 -8.33
C ASP A 190 9.95 -17.32 -7.83
N GLU A 191 9.00 -16.41 -7.67
CA GLU A 191 7.66 -16.72 -7.21
C GLU A 191 6.73 -17.15 -8.37
N PRO A 192 5.74 -18.01 -8.10
CA PRO A 192 4.77 -18.43 -9.12
C PRO A 192 3.86 -17.28 -9.56
N ALA A 193 3.38 -17.33 -10.81
CA ALA A 193 2.52 -16.30 -11.41
C ALA A 193 1.26 -15.99 -10.59
N ASP A 194 0.64 -17.00 -9.98
CA ASP A 194 -0.55 -16.82 -9.12
C ASP A 194 -0.25 -15.93 -7.92
N ARG A 195 0.98 -15.98 -7.40
CA ARG A 195 1.41 -15.11 -6.31
C ARG A 195 1.55 -13.66 -6.77
N HIS A 196 2.08 -13.42 -7.97
CA HIS A 196 2.13 -12.08 -8.56
C HIS A 196 0.73 -11.46 -8.66
N VAL A 197 -0.22 -12.20 -9.21
CA VAL A 197 -1.62 -11.75 -9.33
C VAL A 197 -2.24 -11.49 -7.96
N ARG A 198 -2.02 -12.38 -7.00
CA ARG A 198 -2.53 -12.23 -5.64
C ARG A 198 -2.00 -10.99 -4.96
N VAL A 199 -0.69 -10.75 -5.01
CA VAL A 199 -0.05 -9.56 -4.42
C VAL A 199 -0.57 -8.28 -5.09
N ALA A 200 -0.69 -8.26 -6.42
CA ALA A 200 -1.24 -7.12 -7.15
C ALA A 200 -2.69 -6.79 -6.73
N ASN A 201 -3.55 -7.80 -6.61
CA ASN A 201 -4.93 -7.62 -6.15
C ASN A 201 -5.02 -7.13 -4.69
N ILE A 202 -4.10 -7.58 -3.86
CA ILE A 202 -3.97 -7.14 -2.47
C ILE A 202 -3.67 -5.64 -2.41
N VAL A 203 -2.66 -5.20 -3.15
CA VAL A 203 -2.26 -3.78 -3.21
C VAL A 203 -3.36 -2.92 -3.82
N LEU A 204 -4.01 -3.38 -4.89
CA LEU A 204 -5.13 -2.70 -5.51
C LEU A 204 -6.30 -2.50 -4.52
N SER A 205 -6.65 -3.53 -3.76
CA SER A 205 -7.70 -3.45 -2.75
C SER A 205 -7.36 -2.42 -1.68
N LYS A 206 -6.11 -2.40 -1.20
CA LYS A 206 -5.63 -1.40 -0.25
C LYS A 206 -5.69 0.02 -0.82
N ALA A 207 -5.22 0.21 -2.06
CA ALA A 207 -5.25 1.51 -2.73
C ALA A 207 -6.68 2.05 -2.84
N LYS A 208 -7.65 1.24 -3.26
CA LYS A 208 -9.06 1.62 -3.32
C LYS A 208 -9.58 2.09 -1.96
N ARG A 209 -9.26 1.38 -0.86
CA ARG A 209 -9.70 1.74 0.50
C ARG A 209 -9.11 3.07 0.97
N LEU A 210 -7.85 3.34 0.64
CA LEU A 210 -7.20 4.61 0.98
C LEU A 210 -7.83 5.79 0.23
N VAL A 211 -8.14 5.62 -1.06
CA VAL A 211 -8.82 6.64 -1.87
C VAL A 211 -10.24 6.91 -1.35
N GLU A 212 -11.01 5.90 -0.94
CA GLU A 212 -12.32 6.06 -0.31
C GLU A 212 -12.28 6.92 0.97
N CYS A 213 -11.13 6.95 1.63
CA CYS A 213 -10.90 7.78 2.81
C CYS A 213 -10.34 9.18 2.50
N GLY A 214 -10.30 9.59 1.23
CA GLY A 214 -9.83 10.91 0.81
C GLY A 214 -8.32 11.10 0.91
N LEU A 215 -7.53 10.01 1.04
CA LEU A 215 -6.08 10.10 1.04
C LEU A 215 -5.55 10.30 -0.39
N SER A 216 -4.66 11.27 -0.57
CA SER A 216 -3.90 11.40 -1.81
C SER A 216 -2.93 10.22 -1.93
N LEU A 217 -3.08 9.44 -2.99
CA LEU A 217 -2.35 8.20 -3.20
C LEU A 217 -1.62 8.21 -4.53
N ILE A 218 -0.36 7.82 -4.51
CA ILE A 218 0.39 7.42 -5.71
C ILE A 218 0.70 5.93 -5.62
N HIS A 219 0.37 5.22 -6.68
CA HIS A 219 0.72 3.83 -6.88
C HIS A 219 1.70 3.71 -8.04
N ILE A 220 2.90 3.25 -7.75
CA ILE A 220 3.96 2.97 -8.72
C ILE A 220 4.05 1.46 -8.85
N SER A 221 3.86 0.92 -10.05
CA SER A 221 4.05 -0.50 -10.33
C SER A 221 5.02 -0.68 -11.49
N GLU A 222 5.90 -1.64 -11.34
CA GLU A 222 6.89 -2.03 -12.34
C GLU A 222 6.69 -3.51 -12.71
N PRO A 223 5.86 -3.80 -13.73
CA PRO A 223 5.78 -5.15 -14.29
C PRO A 223 6.94 -5.37 -15.24
N THR A 224 7.83 -6.29 -14.94
CA THR A 224 8.87 -6.72 -15.87
C THR A 224 8.25 -7.64 -16.93
N ARG A 225 8.09 -7.16 -18.15
CA ARG A 225 7.78 -8.02 -19.29
C ARG A 225 9.06 -8.68 -19.79
N ARG A 226 9.18 -9.98 -19.58
CA ARG A 226 10.16 -10.78 -20.31
C ARG A 226 9.60 -11.01 -21.69
N TYR A 227 10.24 -10.43 -22.71
CA TYR A 227 10.08 -10.88 -24.09
C TYR A 227 10.93 -12.14 -24.24
N PHE A 228 10.28 -13.23 -24.60
CA PHE A 228 10.94 -14.43 -25.15
C PHE A 228 11.36 -14.17 -26.61
#